data_7bbe3e9a3b6f3b45d0097b79cc5841b1
#
_entry.id   7bbe3e9a3b6f3b45d0097b79cc5841b1
#
_cell.length_a   1.000
_cell.length_b   1.000
_cell.length_c   1.000
_cell.angle_alpha   90.00
_cell.angle_beta   90.00
_cell.angle_gamma   90.00
#
_symmetry.space_group_name_H-M   'P 1'
#
loop_
_entity.id
_entity.type
_entity.pdbx_description
1 polymer ?
#
loop_
_entity_poly.entity_id
_entity_poly.type
_entity_poly.pdbx_seq_one_letter_code
_entity_poly.pdbx_strand_id
1 'polypeptide(L)'
;MPNIVKNTTIISLLDLLAPHSCRGCGLIGNPLCDRCKNYILKSQQNICPNCKAHKLTASCPNCPDLPPTFIGGERSGLLGNIVHTYKYDSVRALAKPLAEIMQHALPASIPAKTSCIVPLPTITKHIRTRGFDHTLLLAKQLSKLTGIPVSQIIQRAKNTIQVGANHKTRQIQAAKAYNLTATQLDLNTTYILFDDVWTTGASMLACTKMLQQAGAKQIIIAILSLSRIN
;
A
#
# COMPACT_ATOMS: atom_id res chain seq x y z
N MET A 1 -38.03 -5.04 3.08
CA MET A 1 -37.48 -4.20 4.17
C MET A 1 -36.01 -4.57 4.31
N PRO A 2 -35.05 -3.71 4.00
CA PRO A 2 -33.63 -4.02 4.15
C PRO A 2 -33.22 -3.89 5.61
N ASN A 3 -32.62 -4.94 6.16
CA ASN A 3 -32.02 -4.97 7.49
C ASN A 3 -30.85 -3.98 7.57
N ILE A 4 -31.04 -2.90 8.32
CA ILE A 4 -29.98 -1.98 8.73
C ILE A 4 -29.17 -2.71 9.81
N VAL A 5 -28.04 -3.31 9.43
CA VAL A 5 -27.04 -3.79 10.37
C VAL A 5 -26.41 -2.55 11.03
N LYS A 6 -26.82 -2.25 12.25
CA LYS A 6 -26.19 -1.25 13.12
C LYS A 6 -24.81 -1.79 13.50
N ASN A 7 -23.76 -1.33 12.81
CA ASN A 7 -22.38 -1.45 13.29
C ASN A 7 -22.24 -0.59 14.56
N THR A 8 -22.47 -1.22 15.71
CA THR A 8 -22.17 -0.63 17.02
C THR A 8 -20.65 -0.61 17.18
N THR A 9 -20.01 0.49 16.78
CA THR A 9 -18.59 0.73 17.07
C THR A 9 -18.47 0.86 18.58
N ILE A 10 -17.77 -0.08 19.23
CA ILE A 10 -17.40 0.04 20.64
C ILE A 10 -16.47 1.25 20.73
N ILE A 11 -16.99 2.37 21.22
CA ILE A 11 -16.20 3.57 21.51
C ILE A 11 -15.31 3.22 22.69
N SER A 12 -13.99 3.25 22.48
CA SER A 12 -13.03 3.07 23.57
C SER A 12 -13.18 4.23 24.57
N LEU A 13 -13.02 3.96 25.86
CA LEU A 13 -13.02 5.01 26.89
C LEU A 13 -11.99 6.12 26.60
N LEU A 14 -10.88 5.75 25.93
CA LEU A 14 -9.85 6.67 25.45
C LEU A 14 -10.35 7.59 24.33
N ASP A 15 -11.23 7.09 23.45
CA ASP A 15 -11.83 7.91 22.37
C ASP A 15 -12.80 8.96 22.91
N LEU A 16 -13.35 8.71 24.12
CA LEU A 16 -14.22 9.68 24.82
C LEU A 16 -13.39 10.78 25.50
N LEU A 17 -12.23 10.44 26.05
CA LEU A 17 -11.35 11.39 26.76
C LEU A 17 -10.46 12.21 25.81
N ALA A 18 -10.07 11.66 24.66
CA ALA A 18 -9.24 12.31 23.66
C ALA A 18 -9.76 11.95 22.24
N PRO A 19 -10.89 12.50 21.82
CA PRO A 19 -11.49 12.17 20.53
C PRO A 19 -10.57 12.58 19.39
N HIS A 20 -10.42 11.67 18.42
CA HIS A 20 -9.70 11.99 17.20
C HIS A 20 -10.39 13.11 16.42
N SER A 21 -9.62 13.99 15.82
CA SER A 21 -10.13 14.91 14.79
C SER A 21 -9.75 14.40 13.40
N CYS A 22 -10.65 14.55 12.45
CA CYS A 22 -10.41 14.21 11.06
C CYS A 22 -9.24 15.03 10.50
N ARG A 23 -8.20 14.36 10.04
CA ARG A 23 -7.00 15.02 9.49
C ARG A 23 -7.26 15.68 8.13
N GLY A 24 -8.47 15.54 7.57
CA GLY A 24 -8.88 16.22 6.34
C GLY A 24 -9.67 17.52 6.60
N CYS A 25 -10.68 17.48 7.48
CA CYS A 25 -11.60 18.60 7.69
C CYS A 25 -11.75 19.06 9.15
N GLY A 26 -11.02 18.47 10.09
CA GLY A 26 -11.06 18.83 11.51
C GLY A 26 -12.28 18.30 12.30
N LEU A 27 -13.25 17.65 11.67
CA LEU A 27 -14.44 17.13 12.36
C LEU A 27 -14.04 16.13 13.45
N ILE A 28 -14.59 16.31 14.65
CA ILE A 28 -14.32 15.43 15.79
C ILE A 28 -14.98 14.06 15.55
N GLY A 29 -14.28 12.99 15.93
CA GLY A 29 -14.74 11.59 15.86
C GLY A 29 -13.71 10.66 15.26
N ASN A 30 -13.62 10.57 13.94
CA ASN A 30 -12.72 9.65 13.25
C ASN A 30 -11.44 10.34 12.75
N PRO A 31 -10.28 9.66 12.74
CA PRO A 31 -9.03 10.21 12.20
C PRO A 31 -9.11 10.56 10.70
N LEU A 32 -10.03 9.93 9.96
CA LEU A 32 -10.48 10.29 8.62
C LEU A 32 -11.99 10.01 8.53
N CYS A 33 -12.82 11.06 8.45
CA CYS A 33 -14.26 10.92 8.37
C CYS A 33 -14.70 10.39 6.99
N ASP A 34 -15.92 9.81 6.92
CA ASP A 34 -16.44 9.23 5.68
C ASP A 34 -16.55 10.24 4.54
N ARG A 35 -16.89 11.50 4.84
CA ARG A 35 -16.94 12.57 3.83
C ARG A 35 -15.56 12.78 3.17
N CYS A 36 -14.49 12.86 3.95
CA CYS A 36 -13.13 13.02 3.45
C CYS A 36 -12.64 11.76 2.72
N LYS A 37 -12.96 10.57 3.26
CA LYS A 37 -12.66 9.29 2.60
C LYS A 37 -13.36 9.18 1.24
N ASN A 38 -14.67 9.47 1.18
CA ASN A 38 -15.43 9.45 -0.07
C ASN A 38 -14.94 10.47 -1.10
N TYR A 39 -14.45 11.64 -0.65
CA TYR A 39 -13.80 12.60 -1.53
C TYR A 39 -12.55 12.01 -2.19
N ILE A 40 -11.70 11.32 -1.41
CA ILE A 40 -10.50 10.62 -1.95
C ILE A 40 -10.92 9.54 -2.94
N LEU A 41 -11.91 8.70 -2.60
CA LEU A 41 -12.38 7.62 -3.47
C LEU A 41 -12.91 8.12 -4.81
N LYS A 42 -13.63 9.24 -4.82
CA LYS A 42 -14.16 9.87 -6.05
C LYS A 42 -13.06 10.51 -6.92
N SER A 43 -11.92 10.86 -6.34
CA SER A 43 -10.80 11.47 -7.05
C SER A 43 -9.80 10.44 -7.62
N GLN A 44 -10.08 9.14 -7.46
CA GLN A 44 -9.21 8.09 -7.99
C GLN A 44 -9.16 8.13 -9.51
N GLN A 45 -7.96 8.01 -10.06
CA GLN A 45 -7.72 7.97 -11.50
C GLN A 45 -7.04 6.66 -11.88
N ASN A 46 -7.49 6.06 -12.98
CA ASN A 46 -6.86 4.87 -13.55
C ASN A 46 -5.64 5.27 -14.40
N ILE A 47 -4.53 5.54 -13.74
CA ILE A 47 -3.26 5.94 -14.38
C ILE A 47 -2.23 4.82 -14.19
N CYS A 48 -1.48 4.53 -15.25
CA CYS A 48 -0.34 3.63 -15.13
C CYS A 48 0.76 4.30 -14.29
N PRO A 49 1.26 3.67 -13.22
CA PRO A 49 2.30 4.29 -12.39
C PRO A 49 3.64 4.42 -13.12
N ASN A 50 3.87 3.62 -14.17
CA ASN A 50 5.12 3.60 -14.92
C ASN A 50 5.14 4.64 -16.06
N CYS A 51 4.19 4.55 -17.03
CA CYS A 51 4.17 5.43 -18.21
C CYS A 51 3.19 6.60 -18.12
N LYS A 52 2.41 6.71 -17.02
CA LYS A 52 1.41 7.76 -16.76
C LYS A 52 0.21 7.77 -17.74
N ALA A 53 0.13 6.85 -18.66
CA ALA A 53 -1.02 6.73 -19.55
C ALA A 53 -2.29 6.35 -18.76
N HIS A 54 -3.44 6.86 -19.19
CA HIS A 54 -4.73 6.38 -18.71
C HIS A 54 -4.91 4.90 -19.11
N LYS A 55 -5.46 4.11 -18.22
CA LYS A 55 -5.72 2.68 -18.46
C LYS A 55 -7.17 2.35 -18.12
N LEU A 56 -7.79 1.50 -18.93
CA LEU A 56 -9.16 1.03 -18.73
C LEU A 56 -9.23 -0.18 -17.79
N THR A 57 -8.11 -0.89 -17.63
CA THR A 57 -7.99 -2.11 -16.84
C THR A 57 -6.84 -2.00 -15.84
N ALA A 58 -6.68 -2.98 -14.98
CA ALA A 58 -5.53 -3.06 -14.06
C ALA A 58 -4.18 -3.18 -14.78
N SER A 59 -4.17 -3.76 -15.99
CA SER A 59 -2.98 -3.89 -16.85
C SER A 59 -2.84 -2.66 -17.76
N CYS A 60 -1.61 -2.30 -18.09
CA CYS A 60 -1.30 -1.19 -18.97
C CYS A 60 -0.79 -1.72 -20.33
N PRO A 61 -1.44 -1.40 -21.45
CA PRO A 61 -0.98 -1.84 -22.78
C PRO A 61 0.43 -1.35 -23.13
N ASN A 62 0.80 -0.16 -22.66
CA ASN A 62 2.12 0.43 -22.90
C ASN A 62 3.22 -0.14 -21.98
N CYS A 63 2.85 -0.96 -20.99
CA CYS A 63 3.77 -1.55 -20.03
C CYS A 63 3.39 -3.02 -19.79
N PRO A 64 3.55 -3.90 -20.78
CA PRO A 64 3.08 -5.29 -20.70
C PRO A 64 3.76 -6.10 -19.60
N ASP A 65 5.02 -5.75 -19.26
CA ASP A 65 5.78 -6.42 -18.18
C ASP A 65 5.37 -5.98 -16.77
N LEU A 66 4.55 -4.92 -16.66
CA LEU A 66 4.05 -4.46 -15.37
C LEU A 66 2.85 -5.32 -14.95
N PRO A 67 2.90 -6.01 -13.81
CA PRO A 67 1.75 -6.75 -13.31
C PRO A 67 0.49 -5.88 -13.16
N PRO A 68 -0.71 -6.48 -13.13
CA PRO A 68 -1.93 -5.77 -12.81
C PRO A 68 -1.73 -4.89 -11.59
N THR A 69 -1.99 -3.58 -11.72
CA THR A 69 -1.63 -2.59 -10.70
C THR A 69 -2.86 -1.79 -10.27
N PHE A 70 -3.10 -1.76 -8.98
CA PHE A 70 -4.20 -1.06 -8.33
C PHE A 70 -3.64 0.07 -7.45
N ILE A 71 -4.25 1.26 -7.55
CA ILE A 71 -3.77 2.47 -6.89
C ILE A 71 -4.91 3.09 -6.10
N GLY A 72 -4.70 3.34 -4.80
CA GLY A 72 -5.67 3.97 -3.93
C GLY A 72 -5.93 5.44 -4.24
N GLY A 73 -4.98 6.13 -4.88
CA GLY A 73 -5.15 7.49 -5.36
C GLY A 73 -3.83 8.20 -5.66
N GLU A 74 -3.90 9.47 -6.10
CA GLU A 74 -2.72 10.31 -6.25
C GLU A 74 -2.21 10.82 -4.90
N ARG A 75 -0.89 10.88 -4.75
CA ARG A 75 -0.22 11.49 -3.59
C ARG A 75 -0.22 13.02 -3.70
N SER A 76 -1.38 13.62 -3.86
CA SER A 76 -1.62 15.05 -3.93
C SER A 76 -2.84 15.42 -3.11
N GLY A 77 -3.05 16.71 -2.83
CA GLY A 77 -4.22 17.19 -2.10
C GLY A 77 -4.45 16.44 -0.78
N LEU A 78 -5.70 16.02 -0.55
CA LEU A 78 -6.11 15.41 0.71
C LEU A 78 -5.39 14.09 1.00
N LEU A 79 -5.33 13.15 0.03
CA LEU A 79 -4.66 11.86 0.25
C LEU A 79 -3.16 12.06 0.52
N GLY A 80 -2.50 12.98 -0.19
CA GLY A 80 -1.11 13.32 0.04
C GLY A 80 -0.85 13.77 1.48
N ASN A 81 -1.68 14.67 2.00
CA ASN A 81 -1.60 15.16 3.38
C ASN A 81 -1.85 14.04 4.40
N ILE A 82 -2.87 13.20 4.19
CA ILE A 82 -3.18 12.09 5.09
C ILE A 82 -2.03 11.06 5.14
N VAL A 83 -1.46 10.71 3.99
CA VAL A 83 -0.31 9.79 3.91
C VAL A 83 0.93 10.41 4.58
N HIS A 84 1.13 11.74 4.44
CA HIS A 84 2.20 12.45 5.15
C HIS A 84 2.02 12.36 6.66
N THR A 85 0.84 12.73 7.17
CA THR A 85 0.49 12.67 8.59
C THR A 85 0.65 11.26 9.16
N TYR A 86 0.20 10.24 8.42
CA TYR A 86 0.38 8.84 8.81
C TYR A 86 1.87 8.47 8.98
N LYS A 87 2.72 8.91 8.04
CA LYS A 87 4.14 8.56 8.01
C LYS A 87 5.01 9.35 8.99
N TYR A 88 4.76 10.64 9.11
CA TYR A 88 5.70 11.57 9.77
C TYR A 88 5.19 12.08 11.11
N ASP A 89 3.86 12.18 11.28
CA ASP A 89 3.27 12.57 12.57
C ASP A 89 2.88 11.35 13.41
N SER A 90 3.21 10.13 12.92
CA SER A 90 3.00 8.86 13.62
C SER A 90 1.54 8.58 14.01
N VAL A 91 0.56 9.12 13.27
CA VAL A 91 -0.87 8.93 13.55
C VAL A 91 -1.33 7.54 13.09
N ARG A 92 -1.03 6.53 13.90
CA ARG A 92 -1.33 5.10 13.60
C ARG A 92 -2.81 4.83 13.35
N ALA A 93 -3.71 5.62 13.96
CA ALA A 93 -5.16 5.52 13.78
C ALA A 93 -5.61 5.69 12.31
N LEU A 94 -4.78 6.33 11.47
CA LEU A 94 -5.03 6.46 10.03
C LEU A 94 -4.83 5.15 9.25
N ALA A 95 -4.20 4.12 9.84
CA ALA A 95 -3.94 2.86 9.13
C ALA A 95 -5.22 2.18 8.64
N LYS A 96 -6.27 2.14 9.45
CA LYS A 96 -7.55 1.53 9.07
C LYS A 96 -8.23 2.28 7.92
N PRO A 97 -8.52 3.60 8.00
CA PRO A 97 -9.15 4.31 6.90
C PRO A 97 -8.31 4.35 5.61
N LEU A 98 -6.98 4.34 5.70
CA LEU A 98 -6.11 4.21 4.53
C LEU A 98 -6.18 2.80 3.90
N ALA A 99 -6.28 1.76 4.71
CA ALA A 99 -6.50 0.39 4.24
C ALA A 99 -7.89 0.23 3.58
N GLU A 100 -8.93 0.91 4.08
CA GLU A 100 -10.26 0.95 3.45
C GLU A 100 -10.21 1.58 2.04
N ILE A 101 -9.43 2.65 1.86
CA ILE A 101 -9.19 3.25 0.53
C ILE A 101 -8.54 2.24 -0.40
N MET A 102 -7.54 1.49 0.08
CA MET A 102 -6.87 0.46 -0.73
C MET A 102 -7.78 -0.74 -1.02
N GLN A 103 -8.58 -1.18 -0.04
CA GLN A 103 -9.59 -2.22 -0.24
C GLN A 103 -10.57 -1.87 -1.36
N HIS A 104 -11.02 -0.61 -1.41
CA HIS A 104 -11.92 -0.13 -2.46
C HIS A 104 -11.26 -0.16 -3.85
N ALA A 105 -9.94 0.05 -3.94
CA ALA A 105 -9.20 0.02 -5.19
C ALA A 105 -8.95 -1.42 -5.69
N LEU A 106 -8.91 -2.41 -4.79
CA LEU A 106 -8.70 -3.81 -5.14
C LEU A 106 -10.01 -4.48 -5.63
N PRO A 107 -9.95 -5.35 -6.63
CA PRO A 107 -11.12 -6.10 -7.05
C PRO A 107 -11.57 -7.09 -5.96
N ALA A 108 -12.87 -7.13 -5.69
CA ALA A 108 -13.46 -8.06 -4.72
C ALA A 108 -13.33 -9.54 -5.15
N SER A 109 -12.99 -9.78 -6.42
CA SER A 109 -12.79 -11.13 -6.98
C SER A 109 -11.46 -11.79 -6.62
N ILE A 110 -10.55 -11.08 -5.94
CA ILE A 110 -9.28 -11.69 -5.48
C ILE A 110 -9.60 -12.75 -4.41
N PRO A 111 -9.26 -14.02 -4.65
CA PRO A 111 -9.63 -15.08 -3.72
C PRO A 111 -8.72 -15.06 -2.49
N ALA A 112 -9.29 -14.87 -1.30
CA ALA A 112 -8.51 -14.74 -0.05
C ALA A 112 -7.71 -16.01 0.30
N LYS A 113 -8.25 -17.20 -0.03
CA LYS A 113 -7.62 -18.50 0.30
C LYS A 113 -6.35 -18.80 -0.50
N THR A 114 -6.25 -18.27 -1.73
CA THR A 114 -5.13 -18.51 -2.64
C THR A 114 -4.36 -17.24 -2.94
N SER A 115 -4.43 -16.27 -2.05
CA SER A 115 -3.70 -15.02 -2.17
C SER A 115 -2.97 -14.66 -0.88
N CYS A 116 -1.90 -13.87 -0.97
CA CYS A 116 -1.26 -13.28 0.19
C CYS A 116 -0.79 -11.85 -0.11
N ILE A 117 -0.90 -10.98 0.90
CA ILE A 117 -0.37 -9.61 0.86
C ILE A 117 1.10 -9.66 1.26
N VAL A 118 1.98 -9.18 0.38
CA VAL A 118 3.42 -9.11 0.60
C VAL A 118 3.83 -7.64 0.73
N PRO A 119 3.92 -7.10 1.95
CA PRO A 119 4.34 -5.72 2.16
C PRO A 119 5.83 -5.55 1.81
N LEU A 120 6.17 -4.48 1.11
CA LEU A 120 7.57 -4.09 0.93
C LEU A 120 8.16 -3.67 2.28
N PRO A 121 9.35 -4.18 2.64
CA PRO A 121 9.94 -3.90 3.94
C PRO A 121 10.42 -2.46 4.04
N THR A 122 9.99 -1.77 5.08
CA THR A 122 10.41 -0.42 5.43
C THR A 122 11.88 -0.39 5.89
N ILE A 123 12.59 0.70 5.61
CA ILE A 123 13.96 0.91 6.09
C ILE A 123 13.95 0.96 7.63
N THR A 124 14.81 0.19 8.29
CA THR A 124 14.89 0.08 9.76
C THR A 124 15.06 1.45 10.44
N LYS A 125 15.84 2.37 9.83
CA LYS A 125 15.97 3.75 10.31
C LYS A 125 14.60 4.45 10.40
N HIS A 126 13.75 4.30 9.39
CA HIS A 126 12.41 4.89 9.39
C HIS A 126 11.49 4.25 10.43
N ILE A 127 11.60 2.93 10.65
CA ILE A 127 10.84 2.25 11.70
C ILE A 127 11.24 2.80 13.07
N ARG A 128 12.53 2.96 13.33
CA ARG A 128 13.03 3.53 14.59
C ARG A 128 12.55 4.98 14.81
N THR A 129 12.63 5.81 13.79
CA THR A 129 12.17 7.22 13.88
C THR A 129 10.66 7.35 14.08
N ARG A 130 9.86 6.48 13.42
CA ARG A 130 8.38 6.52 13.46
C ARG A 130 7.79 5.69 14.60
N GLY A 131 8.58 4.79 15.19
CA GLY A 131 8.13 3.86 16.22
C GLY A 131 7.26 2.70 15.70
N PHE A 132 7.10 2.54 14.37
CA PHE A 132 6.35 1.44 13.75
C PHE A 132 6.68 1.27 12.26
N ASP A 133 6.45 0.06 11.74
CA ASP A 133 6.48 -0.20 10.30
C ASP A 133 5.12 0.16 9.69
N HIS A 134 5.10 1.27 8.97
CA HIS A 134 3.87 1.85 8.40
C HIS A 134 3.29 0.98 7.27
N THR A 135 4.13 0.40 6.40
CA THR A 135 3.67 -0.48 5.31
C THR A 135 3.10 -1.78 5.87
N LEU A 136 3.78 -2.39 6.83
CA LEU A 136 3.30 -3.60 7.49
C LEU A 136 1.99 -3.35 8.27
N LEU A 137 1.87 -2.21 8.96
CA LEU A 137 0.64 -1.87 9.69
C LEU A 137 -0.55 -1.71 8.73
N LEU A 138 -0.35 -1.04 7.59
CA LEU A 138 -1.36 -0.92 6.52
C LEU A 138 -1.74 -2.29 5.96
N ALA A 139 -0.76 -3.15 5.64
CA ALA A 139 -1.00 -4.50 5.14
C ALA A 139 -1.81 -5.34 6.12
N LYS A 140 -1.51 -5.24 7.43
CA LYS A 140 -2.30 -5.92 8.49
C LYS A 140 -3.74 -5.42 8.57
N GLN A 141 -3.98 -4.11 8.40
CA GLN A 141 -5.34 -3.57 8.36
C GLN A 141 -6.08 -4.03 7.09
N LEU A 142 -5.41 -4.01 5.94
CA LEU A 142 -5.97 -4.51 4.68
C LEU A 142 -6.33 -6.00 4.78
N SER A 143 -5.46 -6.80 5.39
CA SER A 143 -5.71 -8.22 5.69
C SER A 143 -6.98 -8.43 6.52
N LYS A 144 -7.19 -7.62 7.56
CA LYS A 144 -8.41 -7.69 8.39
C LYS A 144 -9.68 -7.36 7.60
N LEU A 145 -9.59 -6.47 6.62
CA LEU A 145 -10.72 -6.05 5.80
C LEU A 145 -11.04 -7.03 4.68
N THR A 146 -10.01 -7.68 4.11
CA THR A 146 -10.15 -8.54 2.92
C THR A 146 -10.14 -10.05 3.25
N GLY A 147 -9.67 -10.42 4.43
CA GLY A 147 -9.41 -11.81 4.79
C GLY A 147 -8.14 -12.40 4.14
N ILE A 148 -7.42 -11.65 3.32
CA ILE A 148 -6.18 -12.11 2.66
C ILE A 148 -5.03 -12.07 3.66
N PRO A 149 -4.29 -13.17 3.93
CA PRO A 149 -3.21 -13.19 4.90
C PRO A 149 -2.01 -12.33 4.48
N VAL A 150 -1.27 -11.82 5.46
CA VAL A 150 0.00 -11.12 5.24
C VAL A 150 1.16 -12.09 5.32
N SER A 151 2.07 -12.02 4.32
CA SER A 151 3.30 -12.82 4.27
C SER A 151 4.52 -11.92 4.12
N GLN A 152 5.43 -11.93 5.10
CA GLN A 152 6.65 -11.11 5.10
C GLN A 152 7.82 -11.89 4.48
N ILE A 153 7.65 -12.38 3.26
CA ILE A 153 8.66 -13.17 2.53
C ILE A 153 9.78 -12.32 1.92
N ILE A 154 9.65 -11.00 1.91
CA ILE A 154 10.67 -10.08 1.44
C ILE A 154 11.30 -9.37 2.64
N GLN A 155 12.62 -9.33 2.68
CA GLN A 155 13.41 -8.62 3.70
C GLN A 155 14.39 -7.66 3.05
N ARG A 156 14.80 -6.62 3.78
CA ARG A 156 15.89 -5.76 3.31
C ARG A 156 17.24 -6.43 3.52
N ALA A 157 18.09 -6.35 2.48
CA ALA A 157 19.47 -6.77 2.60
C ALA A 157 20.23 -5.85 3.58
N LYS A 158 21.14 -6.43 4.38
CA LYS A 158 21.84 -5.72 5.46
C LYS A 158 22.77 -4.59 5.00
N ASN A 159 23.21 -4.59 3.73
CA ASN A 159 24.25 -3.68 3.22
C ASN A 159 23.86 -3.06 1.88
N THR A 160 23.07 -2.00 1.89
CA THR A 160 22.90 -1.19 0.67
C THR A 160 22.41 0.20 0.98
N ILE A 161 23.28 1.18 1.08
CA ILE A 161 22.97 2.57 0.69
C ILE A 161 24.30 3.27 0.37
N GLN A 162 24.59 3.49 -0.91
CA GLN A 162 25.41 4.63 -1.32
C GLN A 162 24.46 5.76 -1.73
N VAL A 163 24.61 6.92 -1.08
CA VAL A 163 23.87 8.14 -1.37
C VAL A 163 24.47 8.77 -2.64
N GLY A 164 23.64 9.17 -3.62
CA GLY A 164 24.10 9.95 -4.78
C GLY A 164 23.98 9.28 -6.16
N ALA A 165 23.02 8.39 -6.36
CA ALA A 165 22.88 7.63 -7.60
C ALA A 165 21.88 8.24 -8.61
N ASN A 166 22.22 8.21 -9.91
CA ASN A 166 21.32 8.48 -11.03
C ASN A 166 20.27 7.35 -11.21
N HIS A 167 19.30 7.52 -12.13
CA HIS A 167 18.17 6.60 -12.29
C HIS A 167 18.57 5.14 -12.54
N LYS A 168 19.58 4.87 -13.38
CA LYS A 168 20.10 3.51 -13.66
C LYS A 168 20.73 2.87 -12.41
N THR A 169 21.50 3.64 -11.66
CA THR A 169 22.16 3.17 -10.44
C THR A 169 21.12 2.86 -9.34
N ARG A 170 20.00 3.61 -9.28
CA ARG A 170 18.88 3.33 -8.37
C ARG A 170 18.19 2.00 -8.66
N GLN A 171 18.06 1.61 -9.94
CA GLN A 171 17.48 0.31 -10.31
C GLN A 171 18.38 -0.86 -9.89
N ILE A 172 19.69 -0.74 -10.11
CA ILE A 172 20.68 -1.76 -9.70
C ILE A 172 20.74 -1.87 -8.16
N GLN A 173 20.73 -0.73 -7.48
CA GLN A 173 20.70 -0.69 -6.00
C GLN A 173 19.39 -1.27 -5.44
N ALA A 174 18.25 -1.01 -6.08
CA ALA A 174 16.98 -1.57 -5.68
C ALA A 174 16.96 -3.10 -5.80
N ALA A 175 17.56 -3.67 -6.87
CA ALA A 175 17.67 -5.12 -7.03
C ALA A 175 18.51 -5.80 -5.91
N LYS A 176 19.53 -5.10 -5.39
CA LYS A 176 20.37 -5.60 -4.29
C LYS A 176 19.84 -5.26 -2.89
N ALA A 177 18.78 -4.44 -2.82
CA ALA A 177 18.27 -3.94 -1.55
C ALA A 177 17.32 -4.92 -0.83
N TYR A 178 16.92 -5.99 -1.51
CA TYR A 178 15.93 -6.93 -1.01
C TYR A 178 16.39 -8.37 -1.17
N ASN A 179 16.01 -9.21 -0.23
CA ASN A 179 16.19 -10.65 -0.26
C ASN A 179 14.86 -11.34 -0.04
N LEU A 180 14.67 -12.49 -0.68
CA LEU A 180 13.55 -13.39 -0.42
C LEU A 180 13.92 -14.35 0.72
N THR A 181 12.99 -14.58 1.64
CA THR A 181 13.20 -15.55 2.74
C THR A 181 12.85 -16.97 2.34
N ALA A 182 12.07 -17.14 1.27
CA ALA A 182 11.69 -18.43 0.70
C ALA A 182 12.51 -18.72 -0.55
N THR A 183 12.98 -19.94 -0.71
CA THR A 183 13.73 -20.40 -1.89
C THR A 183 12.83 -20.72 -3.06
N GLN A 184 11.59 -21.10 -2.81
CA GLN A 184 10.58 -21.43 -3.81
C GLN A 184 9.20 -20.94 -3.34
N LEU A 185 8.44 -20.37 -4.28
CA LEU A 185 7.09 -19.86 -4.04
C LEU A 185 6.03 -20.82 -4.62
N ASP A 186 4.85 -20.81 -4.00
CA ASP A 186 3.71 -21.59 -4.51
C ASP A 186 3.20 -20.99 -5.82
N LEU A 187 3.13 -21.82 -6.86
CA LEU A 187 2.74 -21.43 -8.21
C LEU A 187 1.25 -21.05 -8.33
N ASN A 188 0.41 -21.53 -7.40
CA ASN A 188 -1.03 -21.29 -7.38
C ASN A 188 -1.42 -20.09 -6.50
N THR A 189 -0.47 -19.51 -5.79
CA THR A 189 -0.72 -18.34 -4.94
C THR A 189 -0.61 -17.03 -5.72
N THR A 190 -1.60 -16.15 -5.55
CA THR A 190 -1.53 -14.76 -6.01
C THR A 190 -0.80 -13.90 -4.98
N TYR A 191 0.35 -13.37 -5.35
CA TYR A 191 1.18 -12.51 -4.49
C TYR A 191 0.82 -11.04 -4.73
N ILE A 192 0.22 -10.39 -3.74
CA ILE A 192 -0.15 -8.97 -3.78
C ILE A 192 0.99 -8.18 -3.18
N LEU A 193 1.91 -7.70 -4.01
CA LEU A 193 2.96 -6.77 -3.60
C LEU A 193 2.35 -5.45 -3.17
N PHE A 194 2.57 -5.06 -1.92
CA PHE A 194 1.94 -3.89 -1.32
C PHE A 194 2.98 -2.86 -0.85
N ASP A 195 2.74 -1.60 -1.21
CA ASP A 195 3.49 -0.45 -0.67
C ASP A 195 2.58 0.76 -0.50
N ASP A 196 2.98 1.71 0.31
CA ASP A 196 2.20 2.92 0.57
C ASP A 196 2.40 4.01 -0.49
N VAL A 197 3.58 4.09 -1.14
CA VAL A 197 3.88 5.11 -2.14
C VAL A 197 4.68 4.58 -3.31
N TRP A 198 4.15 4.74 -4.51
CA TRP A 198 4.93 4.61 -5.73
C TRP A 198 5.59 5.94 -6.08
N THR A 199 6.90 6.00 -6.05
CA THR A 199 7.70 7.13 -6.56
C THR A 199 8.24 6.81 -7.96
N THR A 200 9.40 6.19 -8.06
CA THR A 200 9.98 5.71 -9.31
C THR A 200 9.58 4.28 -9.68
N GLY A 201 8.97 3.55 -8.76
CA GLY A 201 8.65 2.13 -8.91
C GLY A 201 9.84 1.18 -8.79
N ALA A 202 11.07 1.67 -8.64
CA ALA A 202 12.28 0.84 -8.67
C ALA A 202 12.24 -0.31 -7.63
N SER A 203 11.80 -0.04 -6.40
CA SER A 203 11.66 -1.06 -5.35
C SER A 203 10.60 -2.10 -5.71
N MET A 204 9.44 -1.64 -6.17
CA MET A 204 8.34 -2.51 -6.55
C MET A 204 8.71 -3.43 -7.71
N LEU A 205 9.32 -2.86 -8.77
CA LEU A 205 9.76 -3.63 -9.94
C LEU A 205 10.87 -4.62 -9.60
N ALA A 206 11.80 -4.26 -8.72
CA ALA A 206 12.85 -5.17 -8.24
C ALA A 206 12.25 -6.36 -7.48
N CYS A 207 11.31 -6.09 -6.56
CA CYS A 207 10.62 -7.15 -5.82
C CYS A 207 9.73 -8.01 -6.72
N THR A 208 9.07 -7.43 -7.72
CA THR A 208 8.30 -8.17 -8.74
C THR A 208 9.19 -9.20 -9.46
N LYS A 209 10.35 -8.75 -9.99
CA LYS A 209 11.30 -9.64 -10.66
C LYS A 209 11.82 -10.75 -9.74
N MET A 210 12.10 -10.42 -8.49
CA MET A 210 12.56 -11.39 -7.51
C MET A 210 11.49 -12.47 -7.22
N LEU A 211 10.21 -12.10 -7.08
CA LEU A 211 9.11 -13.06 -6.92
C LEU A 211 8.95 -13.94 -8.18
N GLN A 212 9.03 -13.35 -9.38
CA GLN A 212 8.98 -14.09 -10.65
C GLN A 212 10.11 -15.13 -10.77
N GLN A 213 11.34 -14.74 -10.43
CA GLN A 213 12.51 -15.62 -10.43
C GLN A 213 12.37 -16.76 -9.41
N ALA A 214 11.67 -16.56 -8.30
CA ALA A 214 11.35 -17.59 -7.31
C ALA A 214 10.12 -18.44 -7.66
N GLY A 215 9.54 -18.24 -8.85
CA GLY A 215 8.46 -19.07 -9.37
C GLY A 215 7.04 -18.49 -9.24
N ALA A 216 6.86 -17.29 -8.68
CA ALA A 216 5.53 -16.67 -8.62
C ALA A 216 4.96 -16.43 -10.03
N LYS A 217 3.82 -17.06 -10.36
CA LYS A 217 3.12 -16.91 -11.65
C LYS A 217 2.09 -15.78 -11.62
N GLN A 218 1.48 -15.54 -10.47
CA GLN A 218 0.42 -14.56 -10.30
C GLN A 218 0.89 -13.48 -9.33
N ILE A 219 1.14 -12.30 -9.87
CA ILE A 219 1.57 -11.13 -9.09
C ILE A 219 0.61 -9.97 -9.37
N ILE A 220 0.16 -9.31 -8.32
CA ILE A 220 -0.62 -8.08 -8.36
C ILE A 220 0.18 -7.02 -7.60
N ILE A 221 0.14 -5.80 -8.09
CA ILE A 221 0.72 -4.64 -7.39
C ILE A 221 -0.41 -3.80 -6.78
N ALA A 222 -0.31 -3.51 -5.49
CA ALA A 222 -1.24 -2.68 -4.76
C ALA A 222 -0.48 -1.51 -4.11
N ILE A 223 -0.81 -0.28 -4.51
CA ILE A 223 -0.16 0.94 -4.06
C ILE A 223 -1.20 1.89 -3.47
N LEU A 224 -0.99 2.32 -2.24
CA LEU A 224 -1.91 3.26 -1.63
C LEU A 224 -1.90 4.62 -2.34
N SER A 225 -0.72 5.15 -2.69
CA SER A 225 -0.63 6.45 -3.33
C SER A 225 0.46 6.54 -4.40
N LEU A 226 0.12 7.18 -5.52
CA LEU A 226 1.03 7.44 -6.62
C LEU A 226 1.61 8.85 -6.51
N SER A 227 2.92 8.98 -6.40
CA SER A 227 3.61 10.27 -6.44
C SER A 227 3.62 10.82 -7.88
N ARG A 228 3.23 12.09 -8.05
CA ARG A 228 3.54 12.81 -9.29
C ARG A 228 5.05 13.06 -9.29
N ILE A 229 5.73 12.51 -10.27
CA ILE A 229 7.11 12.92 -10.59
C ILE A 229 6.92 14.04 -11.61
N ASN A 230 7.26 15.26 -11.22
CA ASN A 230 7.40 16.39 -12.18
C ASN A 230 8.61 16.11 -13.05
#